data_167299063c04b7ba9b9d1ba8bd0b2d4d
#
_entry.id   167299063c04b7ba9b9d1ba8bd0b2d4d
#
_cell.length_a   1.000
_cell.length_b   1.000
_cell.length_c   1.000
_cell.angle_alpha   90.00
_cell.angle_beta   90.00
_cell.angle_gamma   90.00
#
_symmetry.space_group_name_H-M   'P 1'
#
loop_
_entity.id
_entity.type
_entity.pdbx_description
1 polymer ?
#
loop_
_entity_poly.entity_id
_entity_poly.type
_entity_poly.pdbx_seq_one_letter_code
_entity_poly.pdbx_strand_id
1 'polypeptide(L)'
;MKYYSTKTYGHERGLSCAFRQPNATHSHCSLIHGYALSFTFTFGCNELDDKNWVVDFGSLKWLKDWLEDNFDHKIAVDKDDEFISSLFYLEDWGVGKLVVMEGVGCEKFAEHAFNYADKKVKEITDNRCWVESVEVREHGANSAIVRK
;
A
#
# COMPACT_ATOMS: atom_id res chain seq x y z
N MET A 1 25.03 2.84 15.03
CA MET A 1 23.96 3.85 14.86
C MET A 1 23.05 3.41 13.73
N LYS A 2 21.76 3.67 13.81
CA LYS A 2 20.81 3.40 12.75
C LYS A 2 20.28 4.71 12.19
N TYR A 3 20.09 4.74 10.88
CA TYR A 3 19.55 5.90 10.18
C TYR A 3 18.21 5.54 9.55
N TYR A 4 17.29 6.48 9.58
CA TYR A 4 15.96 6.33 8.98
C TYR A 4 15.63 7.52 8.09
N SER A 5 14.96 7.26 6.99
CA SER A 5 14.36 8.28 6.14
C SER A 5 12.96 7.88 5.73
N THR A 6 12.12 8.86 5.41
CA THR A 6 10.72 8.61 5.10
C THR A 6 10.36 9.12 3.71
N LYS A 7 9.51 8.38 3.03
CA LYS A 7 8.88 8.78 1.76
C LYS A 7 7.38 8.67 1.90
N THR A 8 6.68 9.76 1.62
CA THR A 8 5.21 9.81 1.69
C THR A 8 4.62 10.00 0.29
N TYR A 9 3.65 9.15 -0.03
CA TYR A 9 2.75 9.30 -1.16
C TYR A 9 1.40 9.70 -0.57
N GLY A 10 1.17 11.01 -0.46
CA GLY A 10 0.05 11.57 0.27
C GLY A 10 -1.29 11.52 -0.48
N HIS A 11 -2.33 11.96 0.19
CA HIS A 11 -3.69 11.99 -0.36
C HIS A 11 -3.80 12.79 -1.67
N GLU A 12 -2.96 13.81 -1.84
CA GLU A 12 -2.90 14.64 -3.04
C GLU A 12 -2.45 13.90 -4.29
N ARG A 13 -1.81 12.74 -4.12
CA ARG A 13 -1.45 11.86 -5.25
C ARG A 13 -2.68 11.22 -5.90
N GLY A 14 -3.79 11.16 -5.17
CA GLY A 14 -5.03 10.63 -5.70
C GLY A 14 -5.00 9.13 -5.96
N LEU A 15 -4.30 8.35 -5.11
CA LEU A 15 -4.35 6.88 -5.15
C LEU A 15 -5.74 6.42 -4.72
N SER A 16 -6.72 6.61 -5.61
CA SER A 16 -8.13 6.37 -5.36
C SER A 16 -8.43 4.87 -5.40
N CYS A 17 -8.80 4.31 -4.26
CA CYS A 17 -9.05 2.89 -4.12
C CYS A 17 -10.41 2.65 -3.46
N ALA A 18 -11.22 1.81 -4.07
CA ALA A 18 -12.48 1.35 -3.49
C ALA A 18 -12.31 -0.05 -2.93
N PHE A 19 -13.02 -0.34 -1.85
CA PHE A 19 -13.03 -1.66 -1.22
C PHE A 19 -14.22 -1.80 -0.27
N ARG A 20 -14.46 -3.02 0.20
CA ARG A 20 -15.41 -3.33 1.27
C ARG A 20 -14.78 -4.32 2.24
N GLN A 21 -15.19 -4.25 3.51
CA GLN A 21 -14.84 -5.27 4.51
C GLN A 21 -15.97 -6.30 4.56
N PRO A 22 -15.80 -7.49 3.94
CA PRO A 22 -16.90 -8.43 3.79
C PRO A 22 -17.43 -8.97 5.12
N ASN A 23 -16.60 -8.98 6.16
CA ASN A 23 -16.98 -9.49 7.49
C ASN A 23 -17.52 -8.41 8.45
N ALA A 24 -17.46 -7.13 8.05
CA ALA A 24 -17.92 -6.02 8.88
C ALA A 24 -19.43 -5.74 8.69
N THR A 25 -20.25 -6.76 8.84
CA THR A 25 -21.71 -6.71 8.56
C THR A 25 -22.48 -5.82 9.53
N HIS A 26 -21.88 -5.44 10.66
CA HIS A 26 -22.43 -4.53 11.66
C HIS A 26 -22.24 -3.05 11.30
N SER A 27 -21.54 -2.75 10.20
CA SER A 27 -21.05 -1.42 9.88
C SER A 27 -21.20 -1.12 8.38
N HIS A 28 -21.17 0.19 8.04
CA HIS A 28 -21.12 0.66 6.67
C HIS A 28 -19.84 0.22 5.94
N CYS A 29 -18.81 -0.26 6.67
CA CYS A 29 -17.58 -0.78 6.09
C CYS A 29 -17.80 -2.02 5.21
N SER A 30 -18.93 -2.72 5.36
CA SER A 30 -19.31 -3.83 4.46
C SER A 30 -19.79 -3.35 3.09
N LEU A 31 -20.09 -2.07 2.93
CA LEU A 31 -20.45 -1.48 1.66
C LEU A 31 -19.20 -1.04 0.89
N ILE A 32 -19.24 -1.10 -0.44
CA ILE A 32 -18.15 -0.58 -1.25
C ILE A 32 -18.05 0.93 -1.02
N HIS A 33 -16.87 1.38 -0.65
CA HIS A 33 -16.53 2.78 -0.44
C HIS A 33 -15.07 2.96 -0.78
N GLY A 34 -14.57 4.17 -0.79
CA GLY A 34 -13.18 4.40 -1.18
C GLY A 34 -12.58 5.66 -0.58
N TYR A 35 -11.27 5.72 -0.70
CA TYR A 35 -10.45 6.82 -0.23
C TYR A 35 -9.32 7.10 -1.20
N ALA A 36 -8.83 8.35 -1.21
CA ALA A 36 -7.52 8.66 -1.74
C ALA A 36 -6.49 8.27 -0.67
N LEU A 37 -5.93 7.07 -0.77
CA LEU A 37 -5.04 6.52 0.24
C LEU A 37 -3.73 7.29 0.33
N SER A 38 -3.16 7.37 1.53
CA SER A 38 -1.81 7.89 1.76
C SER A 38 -0.92 6.78 2.31
N PHE A 39 0.29 6.66 1.75
CA PHE A 39 1.30 5.69 2.16
C PHE A 39 2.55 6.42 2.62
N THR A 40 3.03 6.10 3.81
CA THR A 40 4.33 6.58 4.30
C THR A 40 5.23 5.39 4.59
N PHE A 41 6.37 5.35 3.91
CA PHE A 41 7.40 4.33 4.09
C PHE A 41 8.53 4.90 4.92
N THR A 42 8.95 4.17 5.95
CA THR A 42 10.18 4.45 6.69
C THR A 42 11.23 3.42 6.27
N PHE A 43 12.31 3.90 5.67
CA PHE A 43 13.47 3.08 5.29
C PHE A 43 14.54 3.19 6.35
N GLY A 44 15.26 2.10 6.61
CA GLY A 44 16.33 2.06 7.58
C GLY A 44 17.62 1.48 7.01
N CYS A 45 18.75 1.87 7.59
CA CYS A 45 20.05 1.27 7.32
C CYS A 45 20.99 1.45 8.52
N ASN A 46 22.02 0.61 8.60
CA ASN A 46 23.11 0.79 9.57
C ASN A 46 24.20 1.70 9.01
N GLU A 47 24.41 1.64 7.69
CA GLU A 47 25.44 2.41 7.00
C GLU A 47 24.81 3.17 5.84
N LEU A 48 25.09 4.46 5.75
CA LEU A 48 24.69 5.31 4.63
C LEU A 48 25.46 4.92 3.36
N ASP A 49 24.91 5.29 2.21
CA ASP A 49 25.64 5.13 0.96
C ASP A 49 26.72 6.22 0.77
N ASP A 50 27.37 6.22 -0.38
CA ASP A 50 28.44 7.17 -0.72
C ASP A 50 27.96 8.64 -0.80
N LYS A 51 26.65 8.87 -0.82
CA LYS A 51 26.02 10.20 -0.80
C LYS A 51 25.46 10.58 0.56
N ASN A 52 25.69 9.74 1.57
CA ASN A 52 25.13 9.86 2.90
C ASN A 52 23.60 9.72 2.96
N TRP A 53 23.07 8.87 2.09
CA TRP A 53 21.63 8.58 2.03
C TRP A 53 21.29 7.20 2.59
N VAL A 54 20.13 7.09 3.22
CA VAL A 54 19.49 5.82 3.57
C VAL A 54 19.01 5.14 2.28
N VAL A 55 18.25 5.87 1.48
CA VAL A 55 17.71 5.44 0.19
C VAL A 55 17.68 6.64 -0.75
N ASP A 56 17.88 6.38 -2.03
CA ASP A 56 17.76 7.41 -3.07
C ASP A 56 16.28 7.64 -3.40
N PHE A 57 15.71 8.75 -2.94
CA PHE A 57 14.31 9.10 -3.21
C PHE A 57 14.02 9.23 -4.71
N GLY A 58 14.99 9.65 -5.51
CA GLY A 58 14.83 9.77 -6.95
C GLY A 58 14.74 8.44 -7.68
N SER A 59 15.14 7.34 -7.04
CA SER A 59 15.12 5.99 -7.61
C SER A 59 13.92 5.15 -7.15
N LEU A 60 12.91 5.75 -6.54
CA LEU A 60 11.73 5.04 -6.02
C LEU A 60 10.57 4.93 -7.02
N LYS A 61 10.84 5.11 -8.31
CA LYS A 61 9.79 4.96 -9.35
C LYS A 61 9.11 3.61 -9.29
N TRP A 62 9.87 2.55 -9.01
CA TRP A 62 9.32 1.20 -8.88
C TRP A 62 8.24 1.11 -7.79
N LEU A 63 8.39 1.87 -6.70
CA LEU A 63 7.42 1.88 -5.60
C LEU A 63 6.16 2.68 -5.97
N LYS A 64 6.35 3.85 -6.58
CA LYS A 64 5.25 4.65 -7.10
C LYS A 64 4.42 3.86 -8.12
N ASP A 65 5.08 3.20 -9.08
CA ASP A 65 4.41 2.40 -10.09
C ASP A 65 3.63 1.24 -9.46
N TRP A 66 4.22 0.56 -8.48
CA TRP A 66 3.54 -0.52 -7.77
C TRP A 66 2.30 -0.04 -7.02
N LEU A 67 2.38 1.11 -6.36
CA LEU A 67 1.23 1.71 -5.67
C LEU A 67 0.11 2.05 -6.66
N GLU A 68 0.44 2.64 -7.79
CA GLU A 68 -0.53 2.96 -8.83
C GLU A 68 -1.19 1.69 -9.39
N ASP A 69 -0.39 0.66 -9.67
CA ASP A 69 -0.88 -0.60 -10.25
C ASP A 69 -1.79 -1.37 -9.29
N ASN A 70 -1.60 -1.22 -7.99
CA ASN A 70 -2.38 -1.97 -7.00
C ASN A 70 -3.54 -1.19 -6.39
N PHE A 71 -3.48 0.14 -6.40
CA PHE A 71 -4.45 0.95 -5.66
C PHE A 71 -5.16 2.01 -6.49
N ASP A 72 -4.46 2.66 -7.43
CA ASP A 72 -5.04 3.81 -8.13
C ASP A 72 -6.09 3.39 -9.15
N HIS A 73 -7.33 3.88 -8.96
CA HIS A 73 -8.50 3.52 -9.76
C HIS A 73 -8.75 2.00 -9.76
N LYS A 74 -8.47 1.35 -8.64
CA LYS A 74 -8.68 -0.08 -8.43
C LYS A 74 -9.79 -0.32 -7.41
N ILE A 75 -10.42 -1.49 -7.52
CA ILE A 75 -11.24 -2.06 -6.48
C ILE A 75 -10.41 -3.17 -5.84
N ALA A 76 -9.97 -2.96 -4.60
CA ALA A 76 -9.30 -4.00 -3.83
C ALA A 76 -10.33 -4.97 -3.28
N VAL A 77 -10.16 -6.25 -3.57
CA VAL A 77 -11.12 -7.30 -3.21
C VAL A 77 -10.43 -8.33 -2.34
N ASP A 78 -11.03 -8.62 -1.19
CA ASP A 78 -10.61 -9.74 -0.35
C ASP A 78 -10.82 -11.05 -1.13
N LYS A 79 -9.81 -11.90 -1.20
CA LYS A 79 -9.89 -13.19 -1.91
C LYS A 79 -11.01 -14.08 -1.40
N ASP A 80 -11.40 -13.90 -0.14
CA ASP A 80 -12.45 -14.70 0.52
C ASP A 80 -13.82 -13.99 0.54
N ASP A 81 -13.96 -12.87 -0.19
CA ASP A 81 -15.25 -12.19 -0.31
C ASP A 81 -16.26 -13.10 -1.05
N GLU A 82 -17.39 -13.38 -0.40
CA GLU A 82 -18.44 -14.23 -0.96
C GLU A 82 -19.03 -13.70 -2.27
N PHE A 83 -18.91 -12.39 -2.52
CA PHE A 83 -19.38 -11.74 -3.74
C PHE A 83 -18.31 -11.56 -4.82
N ILE A 84 -17.13 -12.17 -4.65
CA ILE A 84 -16.01 -11.97 -5.57
C ILE A 84 -16.37 -12.25 -7.01
N SER A 85 -17.11 -13.32 -7.28
CA SER A 85 -17.54 -13.68 -8.65
C SER A 85 -18.44 -12.61 -9.27
N SER A 86 -19.34 -12.03 -8.47
CA SER A 86 -20.20 -10.94 -8.91
C SER A 86 -19.43 -9.65 -9.15
N LEU A 87 -18.42 -9.36 -8.33
CA LEU A 87 -17.59 -8.17 -8.49
C LEU A 87 -16.79 -8.21 -9.79
N PHE A 88 -16.38 -9.39 -10.26
CA PHE A 88 -15.68 -9.51 -11.53
C PHE A 88 -16.52 -9.09 -12.74
N TYR A 89 -17.84 -9.05 -12.65
CA TYR A 89 -18.68 -8.48 -13.71
C TYR A 89 -18.38 -7.01 -13.98
N LEU A 90 -17.89 -6.27 -12.98
CA LEU A 90 -17.48 -4.87 -13.17
C LEU A 90 -16.31 -4.76 -14.15
N GLU A 91 -15.39 -5.72 -14.13
CA GLU A 91 -14.33 -5.80 -15.16
C GLU A 91 -14.88 -6.19 -16.52
N ASP A 92 -15.77 -7.20 -16.57
CA ASP A 92 -16.37 -7.67 -17.81
C ASP A 92 -17.14 -6.53 -18.51
N TRP A 93 -17.76 -5.65 -17.73
CA TRP A 93 -18.48 -4.47 -18.24
C TRP A 93 -17.57 -3.28 -18.54
N GLY A 94 -16.28 -3.37 -18.21
CA GLY A 94 -15.31 -2.29 -18.44
C GLY A 94 -15.48 -1.08 -17.53
N VAL A 95 -16.13 -1.25 -16.37
CA VAL A 95 -16.42 -0.15 -15.42
C VAL A 95 -15.62 -0.22 -14.13
N GLY A 96 -14.76 -1.21 -13.99
CA GLY A 96 -13.89 -1.36 -12.83
C GLY A 96 -12.68 -2.22 -13.14
N LYS A 97 -11.66 -2.09 -12.31
CA LYS A 97 -10.49 -2.97 -12.30
C LYS A 97 -10.28 -3.51 -10.90
N LEU A 98 -10.26 -4.82 -10.76
CA LEU A 98 -10.12 -5.50 -9.48
C LEU A 98 -8.67 -5.87 -9.21
N VAL A 99 -8.26 -5.72 -7.96
CA VAL A 99 -7.04 -6.33 -7.44
C VAL A 99 -7.44 -7.22 -6.28
N VAL A 100 -7.25 -8.52 -6.44
CA VAL A 100 -7.56 -9.51 -5.41
C VAL A 100 -6.39 -9.59 -4.42
N MET A 101 -6.69 -9.44 -3.15
CA MET A 101 -5.69 -9.38 -2.08
C MET A 101 -6.02 -10.37 -0.96
N GLU A 102 -5.03 -10.74 -0.17
CA GLU A 102 -5.21 -11.52 1.06
C GLU A 102 -5.67 -10.61 2.21
N GLY A 103 -6.85 -10.04 2.06
CA GLY A 103 -7.42 -9.07 2.98
C GLY A 103 -7.30 -7.64 2.47
N VAL A 104 -8.21 -6.78 2.91
CA VAL A 104 -8.33 -5.38 2.55
C VAL A 104 -8.42 -4.50 3.79
N GLY A 105 -8.27 -3.19 3.60
CA GLY A 105 -8.25 -2.21 4.68
C GLY A 105 -6.84 -1.72 4.97
N CYS A 106 -6.71 -0.65 5.76
CA CYS A 106 -5.44 0.03 6.00
C CYS A 106 -4.34 -0.92 6.51
N GLU A 107 -4.68 -1.81 7.44
CA GLU A 107 -3.74 -2.78 8.02
C GLU A 107 -3.19 -3.73 6.95
N LYS A 108 -4.07 -4.30 6.15
CA LYS A 108 -3.66 -5.22 5.07
C LYS A 108 -2.97 -4.52 3.92
N PHE A 109 -3.39 -3.32 3.59
CA PHE A 109 -2.69 -2.51 2.58
C PHE A 109 -1.27 -2.17 3.03
N ALA A 110 -1.10 -1.84 4.31
CA ALA A 110 0.22 -1.60 4.89
C ALA A 110 1.10 -2.85 4.86
N GLU A 111 0.53 -4.02 5.18
CA GLU A 111 1.23 -5.31 5.11
C GLU A 111 1.68 -5.64 3.69
N HIS A 112 0.80 -5.51 2.70
CA HIS A 112 1.14 -5.74 1.29
C HIS A 112 2.25 -4.81 0.82
N ALA A 113 2.13 -3.53 1.12
CA ALA A 113 3.12 -2.53 0.73
C ALA A 113 4.47 -2.78 1.43
N PHE A 114 4.44 -3.15 2.71
CA PHE A 114 5.64 -3.50 3.47
C PHE A 114 6.39 -4.67 2.83
N ASN A 115 5.69 -5.77 2.58
CA ASN A 115 6.30 -6.99 2.05
C ASN A 115 6.94 -6.76 0.67
N TYR A 116 6.25 -6.05 -0.20
CA TYR A 116 6.79 -5.70 -1.52
C TYR A 116 8.01 -4.78 -1.42
N ALA A 117 7.87 -3.68 -0.69
CA ALA A 117 8.91 -2.66 -0.62
C ALA A 117 10.16 -3.14 0.11
N ASP A 118 10.01 -3.93 1.18
CA ASP A 118 11.16 -4.48 1.93
C ASP A 118 11.98 -5.42 1.06
N LYS A 119 11.29 -6.33 0.36
CA LYS A 119 11.96 -7.24 -0.57
C LYS A 119 12.70 -6.47 -1.65
N LYS A 120 12.04 -5.51 -2.28
CA LYS A 120 12.59 -4.76 -3.41
C LYS A 120 13.77 -3.88 -3.00
N VAL A 121 13.65 -3.14 -1.90
CA VAL A 121 14.74 -2.27 -1.45
C VAL A 121 15.98 -3.07 -1.03
N LYS A 122 15.80 -4.24 -0.44
CA LYS A 122 16.91 -5.15 -0.13
C LYS A 122 17.61 -5.65 -1.38
N GLU A 123 16.85 -6.03 -2.39
CA GLU A 123 17.41 -6.47 -3.69
C GLU A 123 18.27 -5.37 -4.33
N ILE A 124 17.75 -4.15 -4.44
CA ILE A 124 18.45 -3.06 -5.14
C ILE A 124 19.58 -2.42 -4.34
N THR A 125 19.65 -2.66 -3.02
CA THR A 125 20.69 -2.11 -2.15
C THR A 125 21.65 -3.16 -1.60
N ASP A 126 21.58 -4.40 -2.10
CA ASP A 126 22.38 -5.53 -1.62
C ASP A 126 22.25 -5.69 -0.09
N ASN A 127 21.02 -5.69 0.40
CA ASN A 127 20.64 -5.82 1.82
C ASN A 127 21.16 -4.70 2.75
N ARG A 128 21.64 -3.58 2.22
CA ARG A 128 22.07 -2.44 3.03
C ARG A 128 20.87 -1.70 3.67
N CYS A 129 19.80 -1.56 2.89
CA CYS A 129 18.58 -0.85 3.29
C CYS A 129 17.41 -1.82 3.46
N TRP A 130 16.53 -1.53 4.43
CA TRP A 130 15.29 -2.27 4.67
C TRP A 130 14.12 -1.31 4.86
N VAL A 131 12.90 -1.84 4.83
CA VAL A 131 11.70 -1.10 5.26
C VAL A 131 11.51 -1.35 6.75
N GLU A 132 11.46 -0.29 7.53
CA GLU A 132 11.20 -0.33 8.97
C GLU A 132 9.72 -0.34 9.28
N SER A 133 8.95 0.50 8.59
CA SER A 133 7.51 0.59 8.76
C SER A 133 6.81 1.12 7.51
N VAL A 134 5.52 0.79 7.39
CA VAL A 134 4.61 1.41 6.43
C VAL A 134 3.35 1.85 7.16
N GLU A 135 2.98 3.11 6.98
CA GLU A 135 1.71 3.66 7.45
C GLU A 135 0.79 3.88 6.28
N VAL A 136 -0.46 3.44 6.38
CA VAL A 136 -1.51 3.71 5.40
C VAL A 136 -2.62 4.50 6.08
N ARG A 137 -3.03 5.61 5.46
CA ARG A 137 -4.11 6.48 5.93
C ARG A 137 -5.29 6.45 4.97
N GLU A 138 -6.48 6.27 5.51
CA GLU A 138 -7.73 6.51 4.80
C GLU A 138 -7.95 8.01 4.59
N HIS A 139 -7.76 8.76 5.67
CA HIS A 139 -7.82 10.23 5.75
C HIS A 139 -7.01 10.68 6.97
N GLY A 140 -7.04 11.98 7.27
CA GLY A 140 -6.20 12.56 8.32
C GLY A 140 -6.37 12.00 9.73
N ALA A 141 -7.53 11.40 10.03
CA ALA A 141 -7.85 10.92 11.39
C ALA A 141 -7.56 9.43 11.61
N ASN A 142 -7.54 8.61 10.55
CA ASN A 142 -7.44 7.15 10.67
C ASN A 142 -6.28 6.59 9.87
N SER A 143 -5.43 5.84 10.54
CA SER A 143 -4.31 5.14 9.88
C SER A 143 -4.03 3.80 10.55
N ALA A 144 -3.27 2.98 9.85
CA ALA A 144 -2.68 1.76 10.38
C ALA A 144 -1.19 1.72 10.03
N ILE A 145 -0.40 1.13 10.90
CA ILE A 145 1.05 0.99 10.73
C ILE A 145 1.43 -0.48 10.87
N VAL A 146 2.20 -0.97 9.90
CA VAL A 146 2.93 -2.23 10.01
C VAL A 146 4.40 -1.90 10.26
N ARG A 147 4.99 -2.53 11.25
CA ARG A 147 6.38 -2.30 11.65
C ARG A 147 7.08 -3.63 11.87
N LYS A 148 8.39 -3.64 11.59
CA LYS A 148 9.27 -4.76 11.89
C LYS A 148 9.46 -4.96 13.38
#